data_2f0e0b5d9422c524ff8058ba4e16cd73
#
_entry.id   2f0e0b5d9422c524ff8058ba4e16cd73
#
_cell.length_a   1.000
_cell.length_b   1.000
_cell.length_c   1.000
_cell.angle_alpha   90.00
_cell.angle_beta   90.00
_cell.angle_gamma   90.00
#
_symmetry.space_group_name_H-M   'P 1'
#
loop_
_entity.id
_entity.type
_entity.pdbx_description
1 polymer ?
#
loop_
_entity_poly.entity_id
_entity_poly.type
_entity_poly.pdbx_seq_one_letter_code
_entity_poly.pdbx_strand_id
1 'polypeptide(L)'
;MPARETDVMASIDGEQYATRVHSLPDAARTSDTSDGVHARSDDPDYLNRPLLVRGSWPQKTGECVLSANLVENDAIAVGDTLTITEGVQDVDQTLVTRTYTVTGFVNAPYYATSSSMGETTLGSGSIQQYMYVPESDFSADLPYTEAYLTVRGAANERASSDAYQRLVDEVADRIKALAPEREQARVDQLKSDAQKELDEKRADYEGERADAQSQLDDAKRQLDDAAATIAASEQELADGQAAYDSGASELASQRASAQAQLDDAERQIAEGQAQLDAQRPQLDDAAGQLQAARAQWQQGADALAAAWGDWERQSDELDAGITRAQAGVAD
;
A
#
# COMPACT_ATOMS: atom_id res chain seq x y z
N MET A 1 -16.89 -7.07 15.50
CA MET A 1 -15.51 -7.48 15.24
C MET A 1 -15.11 -6.99 13.87
N PRO A 2 -14.14 -6.09 13.77
CA PRO A 2 -13.57 -5.72 12.48
C PRO A 2 -12.73 -6.86 11.91
N ALA A 3 -12.68 -6.99 10.61
CA ALA A 3 -11.88 -7.98 9.91
C ALA A 3 -11.26 -7.39 8.63
N ARG A 4 -10.14 -7.97 8.19
CA ARG A 4 -9.51 -7.67 6.91
C ARG A 4 -9.58 -8.90 6.02
N GLU A 5 -9.89 -8.67 4.75
CA GLU A 5 -9.79 -9.70 3.73
C GLU A 5 -9.23 -9.14 2.43
N THR A 6 -8.59 -10.00 1.66
CA THR A 6 -8.13 -9.72 0.30
C THR A 6 -8.11 -11.01 -0.52
N ASP A 7 -8.29 -10.89 -1.83
CA ASP A 7 -8.20 -12.03 -2.72
C ASP A 7 -6.85 -12.06 -3.43
N VAL A 8 -6.26 -13.24 -3.50
CA VAL A 8 -4.93 -13.47 -4.09
C VAL A 8 -4.92 -14.73 -4.93
N MET A 9 -3.95 -14.84 -5.83
CA MET A 9 -3.53 -16.10 -6.42
C MET A 9 -2.42 -16.71 -5.58
N ALA A 10 -2.69 -17.87 -5.02
CA ALA A 10 -1.73 -18.62 -4.23
C ALA A 10 -1.25 -19.85 -5.00
N SER A 11 0.04 -20.12 -4.97
CA SER A 11 0.65 -21.29 -5.60
C SER A 11 1.19 -22.23 -4.55
N ILE A 12 0.84 -23.51 -4.67
CA ILE A 12 1.33 -24.61 -3.84
C ILE A 12 1.72 -25.73 -4.80
N ASP A 13 2.95 -26.22 -4.72
CA ASP A 13 3.50 -27.30 -5.57
C ASP A 13 3.31 -27.08 -7.09
N GLY A 14 3.25 -25.81 -7.51
CA GLY A 14 3.06 -25.42 -8.91
C GLY A 14 1.61 -25.30 -9.35
N GLU A 15 0.64 -25.70 -8.56
CA GLU A 15 -0.78 -25.44 -8.80
C GLU A 15 -1.17 -24.07 -8.25
N GLN A 16 -2.10 -23.39 -8.92
CA GLN A 16 -2.57 -22.05 -8.55
C GLN A 16 -4.04 -22.06 -8.15
N TYR A 17 -4.33 -21.39 -7.06
CA TYR A 17 -5.66 -21.30 -6.49
C TYR A 17 -6.04 -19.84 -6.22
N ALA A 18 -7.22 -19.42 -6.69
CA ALA A 18 -7.80 -18.15 -6.24
C ALA A 18 -8.22 -18.29 -4.78
N THR A 19 -7.53 -17.57 -3.92
CA THR A 19 -7.57 -17.73 -2.45
C THR A 19 -8.05 -16.45 -1.80
N ARG A 20 -9.05 -16.55 -0.93
CA ARG A 20 -9.45 -15.44 -0.05
C ARG A 20 -8.67 -15.51 1.24
N VAL A 21 -7.96 -14.45 1.55
CA VAL A 21 -7.15 -14.30 2.76
C VAL A 21 -7.93 -13.53 3.80
N HIS A 22 -8.13 -14.14 4.96
CA HIS A 22 -8.79 -13.51 6.10
C HIS A 22 -7.81 -13.24 7.23
N SER A 23 -8.01 -12.13 7.93
CA SER A 23 -7.30 -11.86 9.17
C SER A 23 -7.79 -12.77 10.30
N LEU A 24 -6.85 -13.33 11.04
CA LEU A 24 -7.11 -14.13 12.24
C LEU A 24 -6.75 -13.31 13.48
N PRO A 25 -7.71 -12.88 14.28
CA PRO A 25 -7.44 -12.16 15.53
C PRO A 25 -6.66 -12.99 16.52
N ASP A 26 -5.85 -12.35 17.36
CA ASP A 26 -5.05 -13.03 18.40
C ASP A 26 -5.89 -13.90 19.35
N ALA A 27 -7.10 -13.46 19.69
CA ALA A 27 -8.03 -14.21 20.51
C ALA A 27 -8.43 -15.57 19.91
N ALA A 28 -8.38 -15.71 18.58
CA ALA A 28 -8.68 -16.98 17.91
C ALA A 28 -7.57 -18.02 18.06
N ARG A 29 -6.33 -17.57 18.18
CA ARG A 29 -5.13 -18.43 18.25
C ARG A 29 -4.94 -19.10 19.61
N THR A 30 -5.62 -18.62 20.63
CA THR A 30 -5.50 -19.12 22.01
C THR A 30 -6.52 -20.17 22.37
N SER A 31 -7.44 -20.53 21.47
CA SER A 31 -8.46 -21.52 21.75
C SER A 31 -7.85 -22.92 21.75
N ASP A 32 -7.82 -23.53 22.91
CA ASP A 32 -7.49 -24.94 23.07
C ASP A 32 -8.55 -25.80 22.40
N THR A 33 -8.19 -26.45 21.29
CA THR A 33 -9.05 -27.40 20.57
C THR A 33 -8.88 -28.83 21.09
N SER A 34 -8.24 -29.01 22.25
CA SER A 34 -7.89 -30.34 22.78
C SER A 34 -9.09 -31.25 23.05
N ASP A 35 -10.31 -30.72 23.13
CA ASP A 35 -11.48 -31.49 23.55
C ASP A 35 -12.49 -31.82 22.43
N GLY A 36 -12.20 -31.55 21.17
CA GLY A 36 -13.01 -32.02 20.01
C GLY A 36 -14.51 -31.65 20.04
N VAL A 37 -14.99 -30.97 21.06
CA VAL A 37 -16.38 -30.64 21.27
C VAL A 37 -16.52 -29.16 21.57
N HIS A 38 -17.01 -28.43 20.56
CA HIS A 38 -17.62 -27.13 20.75
C HIS A 38 -16.79 -26.12 21.53
N ALA A 39 -15.76 -25.57 20.91
CA ALA A 39 -15.31 -24.25 21.31
C ALA A 39 -16.45 -23.25 21.01
N ARG A 40 -17.52 -23.28 21.79
CA ARG A 40 -18.31 -22.12 22.08
C ARG A 40 -17.32 -21.20 22.77
N SER A 41 -16.73 -20.30 22.01
CA SER A 41 -16.19 -19.12 22.62
C SER A 41 -17.35 -18.48 23.36
N ASP A 42 -17.33 -18.51 24.68
CA ASP A 42 -18.19 -17.67 25.51
C ASP A 42 -17.82 -16.19 25.37
N ASP A 43 -16.86 -15.90 24.48
CA ASP A 43 -16.52 -14.55 24.06
C ASP A 43 -17.57 -14.09 23.04
N PRO A 44 -18.52 -13.23 23.46
CA PRO A 44 -19.59 -12.73 22.58
C PRO A 44 -19.07 -11.86 21.45
N ASP A 45 -17.78 -11.48 21.49
CA ASP A 45 -17.16 -10.57 20.54
C ASP A 45 -16.52 -11.32 19.37
N TYR A 46 -16.44 -12.67 19.42
CA TYR A 46 -15.84 -13.45 18.35
C TYR A 46 -16.89 -14.14 17.46
N LEU A 47 -17.22 -13.49 16.36
CA LEU A 47 -18.14 -13.99 15.33
C LEU A 47 -17.40 -14.74 14.22
N ASN A 48 -18.08 -15.71 13.60
CA ASN A 48 -17.55 -16.49 12.46
C ASN A 48 -16.22 -17.20 12.75
N ARG A 49 -16.05 -17.66 13.98
CA ARG A 49 -14.82 -18.32 14.39
C ARG A 49 -14.58 -19.59 13.57
N PRO A 50 -13.42 -19.70 12.89
CA PRO A 50 -13.06 -20.92 12.20
C PRO A 50 -12.76 -22.03 13.20
N LEU A 51 -13.07 -23.28 12.83
CA LEU A 51 -12.79 -24.48 13.59
C LEU A 51 -11.53 -25.15 13.05
N LEU A 52 -10.52 -25.34 13.88
CA LEU A 52 -9.33 -26.09 13.50
C LEU A 52 -9.68 -27.57 13.34
N VAL A 53 -9.43 -28.12 12.16
CA VAL A 53 -9.70 -29.53 11.84
C VAL A 53 -8.44 -30.39 12.00
N ARG A 54 -7.28 -29.83 11.61
CA ARG A 54 -5.99 -30.54 11.65
C ARG A 54 -4.86 -29.54 11.82
N GLY A 55 -3.78 -29.92 12.49
CA GLY A 55 -2.58 -29.10 12.67
C GLY A 55 -2.69 -28.14 13.85
N SER A 56 -2.12 -26.96 13.72
CA SER A 56 -2.09 -25.90 14.74
C SER A 56 -2.43 -24.55 14.18
N TRP A 57 -2.86 -23.61 15.03
CA TRP A 57 -3.06 -22.23 14.67
C TRP A 57 -1.74 -21.53 14.31
N PRO A 58 -1.71 -20.61 13.36
CA PRO A 58 -0.53 -19.82 13.04
C PRO A 58 -0.16 -18.94 14.24
N GLN A 59 1.12 -18.95 14.61
CA GLN A 59 1.64 -18.23 15.79
C GLN A 59 2.45 -16.99 15.42
N LYS A 60 2.96 -16.92 14.21
CA LYS A 60 3.83 -15.84 13.73
C LYS A 60 3.55 -15.50 12.27
N THR A 61 4.04 -14.35 11.87
CA THR A 61 4.04 -13.88 10.48
C THR A 61 4.61 -14.95 9.53
N GLY A 62 3.95 -15.15 8.40
CA GLY A 62 4.32 -16.14 7.39
C GLY A 62 3.83 -17.56 7.72
N GLU A 63 2.92 -17.72 8.67
CA GLU A 63 2.20 -18.97 8.91
C GLU A 63 0.72 -18.79 8.54
N CYS A 64 0.09 -19.85 8.04
CA CYS A 64 -1.34 -19.82 7.70
C CYS A 64 -2.03 -21.13 8.02
N VAL A 65 -3.37 -21.06 8.14
CA VAL A 65 -4.25 -22.24 8.06
C VAL A 65 -5.13 -22.14 6.83
N LEU A 66 -5.29 -23.25 6.13
CA LEU A 66 -6.06 -23.35 4.88
C LEU A 66 -7.44 -23.94 5.11
N SER A 67 -8.31 -23.77 4.11
CA SER A 67 -9.60 -24.46 4.07
C SER A 67 -9.43 -25.99 4.10
N ALA A 68 -10.24 -26.67 4.89
CA ALA A 68 -10.19 -28.12 5.01
C ALA A 68 -10.59 -28.87 3.73
N ASN A 69 -11.21 -28.21 2.76
CA ASN A 69 -11.60 -28.80 1.47
C ASN A 69 -10.40 -29.33 0.68
N LEU A 70 -9.19 -28.79 0.92
CA LEU A 70 -7.99 -29.22 0.22
C LEU A 70 -7.35 -30.48 0.82
N VAL A 71 -7.75 -30.85 2.03
CA VAL A 71 -7.25 -32.05 2.71
C VAL A 71 -7.83 -33.34 2.09
N GLU A 72 -9.03 -33.27 1.51
CA GLU A 72 -9.73 -34.43 0.96
C GLU A 72 -9.00 -35.04 -0.26
N ASN A 73 -8.12 -34.29 -0.89
CA ASN A 73 -7.38 -34.72 -2.09
C ASN A 73 -5.90 -35.07 -1.82
N ASP A 74 -5.44 -35.07 -0.55
CA ASP A 74 -4.03 -35.29 -0.13
C ASP A 74 -3.00 -34.38 -0.87
N ALA A 75 -3.48 -33.30 -1.49
CA ALA A 75 -2.66 -32.45 -2.34
C ALA A 75 -1.79 -31.47 -1.52
N ILE A 76 -2.17 -31.19 -0.28
CA ILE A 76 -1.50 -30.22 0.58
C ILE A 76 -1.38 -30.76 1.99
N ALA A 77 -0.19 -30.66 2.57
CA ALA A 77 0.11 -31.11 3.93
C ALA A 77 0.51 -29.96 4.86
N VAL A 78 0.40 -30.23 6.15
CA VAL A 78 1.01 -29.35 7.16
C VAL A 78 2.52 -29.34 6.98
N GLY A 79 3.10 -28.15 6.88
CA GLY A 79 4.51 -27.92 6.59
C GLY A 79 4.78 -27.47 5.16
N ASP A 80 3.83 -27.59 4.25
CA ASP A 80 3.98 -27.13 2.88
C ASP A 80 4.04 -25.61 2.83
N THR A 81 4.65 -25.11 1.74
CA THR A 81 4.82 -23.68 1.52
C THR A 81 3.89 -23.19 0.43
N LEU A 82 3.14 -22.16 0.75
CA LEU A 82 2.28 -21.44 -0.16
C LEU A 82 2.94 -20.12 -0.55
N THR A 83 2.94 -19.77 -1.83
CA THR A 83 3.47 -18.51 -2.34
C THR A 83 2.37 -17.71 -3.05
N ILE A 84 2.21 -16.46 -2.67
CA ILE A 84 1.28 -15.53 -3.31
C ILE A 84 1.95 -14.92 -4.54
N THR A 85 1.34 -15.12 -5.69
CA THR A 85 1.87 -14.65 -6.99
C THR A 85 1.23 -13.34 -7.45
N GLU A 86 -0.06 -13.16 -7.18
CA GLU A 86 -0.86 -12.02 -7.63
C GLU A 86 -1.95 -11.71 -6.60
N GLY A 87 -2.45 -10.48 -6.58
CA GLY A 87 -3.58 -10.05 -5.75
C GLY A 87 -4.53 -9.13 -6.53
N VAL A 88 -5.77 -9.01 -6.07
CA VAL A 88 -6.72 -8.00 -6.57
C VAL A 88 -6.19 -6.59 -6.38
N GLN A 89 -5.43 -6.40 -5.31
CA GLN A 89 -4.64 -5.20 -5.02
C GLN A 89 -3.16 -5.57 -5.01
N ASP A 90 -2.28 -4.57 -5.01
CA ASP A 90 -0.85 -4.82 -4.85
C ASP A 90 -0.59 -5.59 -3.55
N VAL A 91 -0.05 -6.79 -3.69
CA VAL A 91 0.19 -7.72 -2.58
C VAL A 91 1.11 -7.09 -1.53
N ASP A 92 2.14 -6.35 -1.95
CA ASP A 92 3.13 -5.75 -1.05
C ASP A 92 2.56 -4.55 -0.27
N GLN A 93 1.42 -4.00 -0.72
CA GLN A 93 0.67 -2.98 0.00
C GLN A 93 -0.41 -3.58 0.92
N THR A 94 -0.78 -4.84 0.71
CA THR A 94 -1.86 -5.50 1.46
C THR A 94 -1.34 -6.49 2.50
N LEU A 95 -0.28 -7.22 2.17
CA LEU A 95 0.31 -8.26 3.01
C LEU A 95 1.81 -8.00 3.22
N VAL A 96 2.30 -8.30 4.42
CA VAL A 96 3.71 -8.11 4.78
C VAL A 96 4.64 -9.20 4.24
N THR A 97 4.08 -10.31 3.77
CA THR A 97 4.84 -11.43 3.15
C THR A 97 4.04 -12.09 2.03
N ARG A 98 4.76 -12.65 1.07
CA ARG A 98 4.18 -13.44 -0.02
C ARG A 98 4.29 -14.95 0.20
N THR A 99 5.01 -15.37 1.24
CA THR A 99 5.30 -16.79 1.49
C THR A 99 4.76 -17.20 2.85
N TYR A 100 3.97 -18.26 2.85
CA TYR A 100 3.32 -18.80 4.04
C TYR A 100 3.61 -20.29 4.20
N THR A 101 3.86 -20.70 5.44
CA THR A 101 3.92 -22.11 5.80
C THR A 101 2.54 -22.55 6.31
N VAL A 102 2.01 -23.62 5.76
CA VAL A 102 0.74 -24.22 6.18
C VAL A 102 0.93 -24.89 7.54
N THR A 103 0.29 -24.36 8.58
CA THR A 103 0.34 -24.93 9.92
C THR A 103 -0.87 -25.79 10.27
N GLY A 104 -1.96 -25.66 9.54
CA GLY A 104 -3.16 -26.43 9.77
C GLY A 104 -4.26 -26.19 8.75
N PHE A 105 -5.39 -26.82 9.00
CA PHE A 105 -6.59 -26.74 8.18
C PHE A 105 -7.82 -26.41 9.03
N VAL A 106 -8.71 -25.59 8.48
CA VAL A 106 -9.87 -25.06 9.18
C VAL A 106 -11.15 -25.21 8.37
N ASN A 107 -12.27 -25.35 9.10
CA ASN A 107 -13.60 -25.09 8.57
C ASN A 107 -14.10 -23.75 9.11
N ALA A 108 -14.61 -22.89 8.23
CA ALA A 108 -15.13 -21.60 8.61
C ALA A 108 -16.64 -21.53 8.40
N PRO A 109 -17.43 -21.11 9.43
CA PRO A 109 -18.87 -20.96 9.31
C PRO A 109 -19.31 -19.97 8.24
N TYR A 110 -18.43 -19.08 7.87
CA TYR A 110 -18.62 -18.10 6.80
C TYR A 110 -18.91 -18.79 5.44
N TYR A 111 -18.30 -19.96 5.22
CA TYR A 111 -18.45 -20.78 4.02
C TYR A 111 -19.38 -21.96 4.31
N ALA A 112 -20.69 -21.67 4.44
CA ALA A 112 -21.70 -22.66 4.79
C ALA A 112 -21.91 -23.73 3.72
N THR A 113 -21.49 -23.47 2.46
CA THR A 113 -21.57 -24.42 1.35
C THR A 113 -20.22 -24.50 0.64
N SER A 114 -19.81 -25.73 0.30
CA SER A 114 -18.60 -25.96 -0.52
C SER A 114 -18.79 -25.67 -2.01
N SER A 115 -20.02 -25.38 -2.44
CA SER A 115 -20.33 -25.18 -3.85
C SER A 115 -19.99 -23.79 -4.38
N SER A 116 -19.83 -22.79 -3.50
CA SER A 116 -19.38 -21.44 -3.87
C SER A 116 -18.76 -20.76 -2.66
N MET A 117 -17.50 -20.39 -2.77
CA MET A 117 -16.78 -19.61 -1.76
C MET A 117 -16.76 -18.11 -2.07
N GLY A 118 -17.43 -17.70 -3.14
CA GLY A 118 -17.49 -16.31 -3.61
C GLY A 118 -16.84 -16.11 -4.97
N GLU A 119 -16.96 -14.89 -5.47
CA GLU A 119 -16.40 -14.45 -6.75
C GLU A 119 -15.17 -13.57 -6.51
N THR A 120 -14.27 -13.57 -7.47
CA THR A 120 -13.06 -12.73 -7.51
C THR A 120 -12.79 -12.30 -8.94
N THR A 121 -11.91 -11.33 -9.12
CA THR A 121 -11.41 -10.94 -10.46
C THR A 121 -10.19 -11.75 -10.89
N LEU A 122 -9.69 -12.64 -10.03
CA LEU A 122 -8.50 -13.45 -10.27
C LEU A 122 -8.84 -14.82 -10.85
N GLY A 123 -7.92 -15.36 -11.64
CA GLY A 123 -7.98 -16.72 -12.16
C GLY A 123 -9.26 -17.02 -12.92
N SER A 124 -10.01 -18.04 -12.46
CA SER A 124 -11.29 -18.47 -13.09
C SER A 124 -12.49 -17.58 -12.73
N GLY A 125 -12.29 -16.56 -11.90
CA GLY A 125 -13.38 -15.69 -11.42
C GLY A 125 -14.09 -16.21 -10.18
N SER A 126 -13.70 -17.34 -9.63
CA SER A 126 -14.30 -17.95 -8.44
C SER A 126 -13.24 -18.24 -7.40
N ILE A 127 -13.56 -17.98 -6.13
CA ILE A 127 -12.74 -18.38 -5.00
C ILE A 127 -12.75 -19.89 -4.87
N GLN A 128 -11.57 -20.50 -4.88
CA GLN A 128 -11.38 -21.95 -4.83
C GLN A 128 -11.02 -22.42 -3.42
N GLN A 129 -10.41 -21.54 -2.62
CA GLN A 129 -10.06 -21.81 -1.24
C GLN A 129 -10.02 -20.52 -0.41
N TYR A 130 -9.94 -20.68 0.90
CA TYR A 130 -9.67 -19.57 1.80
C TYR A 130 -8.53 -19.95 2.75
N MET A 131 -7.86 -18.93 3.25
CA MET A 131 -6.86 -19.08 4.29
C MET A 131 -7.02 -18.01 5.36
N TYR A 132 -6.55 -18.32 6.56
CA TYR A 132 -6.44 -17.37 7.66
C TYR A 132 -4.97 -17.18 8.00
N VAL A 133 -4.59 -15.91 8.15
CA VAL A 133 -3.25 -15.50 8.56
C VAL A 133 -3.35 -14.61 9.80
N PRO A 134 -2.30 -14.47 10.62
CA PRO A 134 -2.28 -13.51 11.71
C PRO A 134 -2.69 -12.11 11.24
N GLU A 135 -3.41 -11.35 12.06
CA GLU A 135 -3.79 -9.99 11.72
C GLU A 135 -2.58 -9.10 11.44
N SER A 136 -1.44 -9.39 12.09
CA SER A 136 -0.16 -8.74 11.86
C SER A 136 0.43 -8.94 10.46
N ASP A 137 -0.10 -9.88 9.67
CA ASP A 137 0.34 -10.13 8.31
C ASP A 137 -0.34 -9.23 7.29
N PHE A 138 -1.38 -8.53 7.70
CA PHE A 138 -1.95 -7.46 6.90
C PHE A 138 -1.19 -6.14 7.12
N SER A 139 -1.00 -5.38 6.06
CA SER A 139 -0.43 -4.03 6.16
C SER A 139 -1.23 -3.18 7.16
N ALA A 140 -0.52 -2.42 7.99
CA ALA A 140 -1.16 -1.53 8.97
C ALA A 140 -2.04 -0.45 8.30
N ASP A 141 -1.70 -0.06 7.09
CA ASP A 141 -2.40 0.95 6.31
C ASP A 141 -3.66 0.40 5.60
N LEU A 142 -3.78 -0.94 5.53
CA LEU A 142 -4.97 -1.56 4.94
C LEU A 142 -6.17 -1.34 5.88
N PRO A 143 -7.25 -0.68 5.43
CA PRO A 143 -8.45 -0.51 6.25
C PRO A 143 -9.11 -1.86 6.51
N TYR A 144 -9.92 -1.92 7.56
CA TYR A 144 -10.84 -3.05 7.74
C TYR A 144 -11.83 -3.09 6.59
N THR A 145 -12.02 -4.26 5.99
CA THR A 145 -12.91 -4.49 4.86
C THR A 145 -14.30 -4.89 5.31
N GLU A 146 -14.40 -5.46 6.52
CA GLU A 146 -15.65 -5.98 7.07
C GLU A 146 -15.78 -5.66 8.56
N ALA A 147 -17.04 -5.61 9.03
CA ALA A 147 -17.36 -5.51 10.45
C ALA A 147 -18.53 -6.42 10.79
N TYR A 148 -18.30 -7.39 11.66
CA TYR A 148 -19.33 -8.28 12.16
C TYR A 148 -19.86 -7.77 13.49
N LEU A 149 -21.18 -7.75 13.63
CA LEU A 149 -21.88 -7.21 14.80
C LEU A 149 -22.89 -8.20 15.35
N THR A 150 -22.98 -8.30 16.65
CA THR A 150 -24.11 -8.93 17.32
C THR A 150 -25.07 -7.87 17.83
N VAL A 151 -26.36 -8.16 17.69
CA VAL A 151 -27.40 -7.28 18.21
C VAL A 151 -27.84 -7.79 19.58
N ARG A 152 -27.72 -6.95 20.59
CA ARG A 152 -28.10 -7.31 21.97
C ARG A 152 -29.58 -7.72 22.02
N GLY A 153 -29.83 -8.91 22.55
CA GLY A 153 -31.18 -9.47 22.68
C GLY A 153 -31.65 -10.25 21.47
N ALA A 154 -31.06 -10.10 20.28
CA ALA A 154 -31.46 -10.83 19.07
C ALA A 154 -31.30 -12.36 19.22
N ALA A 155 -30.27 -12.82 19.96
CA ALA A 155 -30.04 -14.24 20.21
C ALA A 155 -31.17 -14.93 21.02
N ASN A 156 -31.99 -14.17 21.70
CA ASN A 156 -33.14 -14.70 22.47
C ASN A 156 -34.41 -14.86 21.61
N GLU A 157 -34.37 -14.33 20.40
CA GLU A 157 -35.48 -14.34 19.47
C GLU A 157 -35.24 -15.38 18.36
N ARG A 158 -36.33 -15.88 17.76
CA ARG A 158 -36.19 -16.70 16.55
C ARG A 158 -35.78 -15.81 15.39
N ALA A 159 -34.79 -16.22 14.63
CA ALA A 159 -34.26 -15.46 13.49
C ALA A 159 -35.31 -15.06 12.43
N SER A 160 -36.41 -15.79 12.37
CA SER A 160 -37.55 -15.52 11.45
C SER A 160 -38.68 -14.72 12.09
N SER A 161 -38.56 -14.28 13.34
CA SER A 161 -39.64 -13.55 14.03
C SER A 161 -39.56 -12.06 13.78
N ASP A 162 -40.72 -11.39 13.83
CA ASP A 162 -40.82 -9.92 13.75
C ASP A 162 -40.03 -9.23 14.89
N ALA A 163 -39.95 -9.90 16.05
CA ALA A 163 -39.18 -9.38 17.19
C ALA A 163 -37.67 -9.33 16.87
N TYR A 164 -37.15 -10.41 16.31
CA TYR A 164 -35.75 -10.45 15.82
C TYR A 164 -35.50 -9.37 14.79
N GLN A 165 -36.38 -9.31 13.77
CA GLN A 165 -36.22 -8.39 12.67
C GLN A 165 -36.22 -6.93 13.14
N ARG A 166 -37.15 -6.56 14.03
CA ARG A 166 -37.17 -5.20 14.60
C ARG A 166 -35.88 -4.81 15.32
N LEU A 167 -35.31 -5.73 16.12
CA LEU A 167 -34.07 -5.50 16.83
C LEU A 167 -32.90 -5.27 15.86
N VAL A 168 -32.82 -6.09 14.81
CA VAL A 168 -31.77 -5.99 13.80
C VAL A 168 -31.94 -4.71 12.97
N ASP A 169 -33.15 -4.42 12.53
CA ASP A 169 -33.44 -3.23 11.72
C ASP A 169 -33.13 -1.93 12.47
N GLU A 170 -33.47 -1.85 13.78
CA GLU A 170 -33.13 -0.68 14.58
C GLU A 170 -31.61 -0.40 14.62
N VAL A 171 -30.81 -1.46 14.74
CA VAL A 171 -29.35 -1.32 14.73
C VAL A 171 -28.83 -1.00 13.33
N ALA A 172 -29.37 -1.69 12.31
CA ALA A 172 -29.01 -1.44 10.92
C ALA A 172 -29.30 0.01 10.49
N ASP A 173 -30.44 0.54 10.88
CA ASP A 173 -30.81 1.92 10.57
C ASP A 173 -29.91 2.94 11.27
N ARG A 174 -29.50 2.67 12.51
CA ARG A 174 -28.50 3.52 13.20
C ARG A 174 -27.15 3.48 12.50
N ILE A 175 -26.72 2.31 12.04
CA ILE A 175 -25.46 2.17 11.29
C ILE A 175 -25.54 2.93 9.97
N LYS A 176 -26.65 2.74 9.22
CA LYS A 176 -26.89 3.48 7.98
C LYS A 176 -26.88 4.99 8.19
N ALA A 177 -27.46 5.47 9.29
CA ALA A 177 -27.46 6.89 9.61
C ALA A 177 -26.06 7.45 9.91
N LEU A 178 -25.18 6.62 10.46
CA LEU A 178 -23.80 7.01 10.75
C LEU A 178 -22.86 6.90 9.53
N ALA A 179 -23.20 6.04 8.56
CA ALA A 179 -22.35 5.76 7.42
C ALA A 179 -21.92 7.02 6.65
N PRO A 180 -22.81 7.93 6.24
CA PRO A 180 -22.42 9.11 5.45
C PRO A 180 -21.40 10.01 6.16
N GLU A 181 -21.55 10.20 7.48
CA GLU A 181 -20.63 11.00 8.27
C GLU A 181 -19.24 10.34 8.34
N ARG A 182 -19.21 9.01 8.57
CA ARG A 182 -17.95 8.25 8.65
C ARG A 182 -17.23 8.18 7.33
N GLU A 183 -17.98 8.03 6.27
CA GLU A 183 -17.47 8.00 4.92
C GLU A 183 -16.86 9.35 4.52
N GLN A 184 -17.60 10.44 4.78
CA GLN A 184 -17.08 11.77 4.54
C GLN A 184 -15.81 12.02 5.35
N ALA A 185 -15.80 11.65 6.63
CA ALA A 185 -14.62 11.76 7.49
C ALA A 185 -13.43 10.96 6.94
N ARG A 186 -13.67 9.74 6.43
CA ARG A 186 -12.61 8.91 5.81
C ARG A 186 -12.10 9.51 4.50
N VAL A 187 -12.99 10.01 3.67
CA VAL A 187 -12.62 10.73 2.43
C VAL A 187 -11.77 11.95 2.76
N ASP A 188 -12.18 12.73 3.75
CA ASP A 188 -11.48 13.95 4.14
C ASP A 188 -10.11 13.62 4.75
N GLN A 189 -10.01 12.54 5.55
CA GLN A 189 -8.75 12.05 6.07
C GLN A 189 -7.81 11.62 4.93
N LEU A 190 -8.29 10.78 4.02
CA LEU A 190 -7.48 10.30 2.88
C LEU A 190 -7.00 11.45 1.99
N LYS A 191 -7.87 12.44 1.74
CA LYS A 191 -7.48 13.64 1.00
C LYS A 191 -6.43 14.46 1.74
N SER A 192 -6.60 14.61 3.07
CA SER A 192 -5.65 15.33 3.92
C SER A 192 -4.29 14.63 3.94
N ASP A 193 -4.27 13.31 4.09
CA ASP A 193 -3.04 12.52 4.11
C ASP A 193 -2.32 12.58 2.76
N ALA A 194 -3.06 12.42 1.66
CA ALA A 194 -2.51 12.55 0.31
C ALA A 194 -2.02 13.98 0.00
N GLN A 195 -2.76 15.00 0.47
CA GLN A 195 -2.33 16.39 0.33
C GLN A 195 -1.04 16.67 1.11
N LYS A 196 -0.95 16.14 2.34
CA LYS A 196 0.25 16.26 3.17
C LYS A 196 1.47 15.62 2.50
N GLU A 197 1.32 14.38 1.99
CA GLU A 197 2.38 13.70 1.25
C GLU A 197 2.80 14.50 0.00
N LEU A 198 1.82 15.04 -0.73
CA LEU A 198 2.08 15.89 -1.90
C LEU A 198 2.83 17.16 -1.52
N ASP A 199 2.44 17.81 -0.42
CA ASP A 199 3.08 19.04 0.06
C ASP A 199 4.50 18.77 0.58
N GLU A 200 4.73 17.64 1.27
CA GLU A 200 6.07 17.17 1.65
C GLU A 200 6.96 16.94 0.42
N LYS A 201 6.47 16.19 -0.57
CA LYS A 201 7.20 15.94 -1.83
C LYS A 201 7.47 17.24 -2.62
N ARG A 202 6.53 18.18 -2.56
CA ARG A 202 6.71 19.47 -3.21
C ARG A 202 7.75 20.33 -2.48
N ALA A 203 7.75 20.31 -1.15
CA ALA A 203 8.76 21.01 -0.35
C ALA A 203 10.17 20.43 -0.58
N ASP A 204 10.29 19.10 -0.62
CA ASP A 204 11.54 18.41 -0.96
C ASP A 204 12.05 18.84 -2.35
N TYR A 205 11.17 18.77 -3.35
CA TYR A 205 11.49 19.20 -4.71
C TYR A 205 11.90 20.69 -4.80
N GLU A 206 11.17 21.56 -4.10
CA GLU A 206 11.51 23.00 -4.07
C GLU A 206 12.85 23.23 -3.36
N GLY A 207 13.15 22.47 -2.29
CA GLY A 207 14.45 22.46 -1.62
C GLY A 207 15.58 22.04 -2.55
N GLU A 208 15.44 20.86 -3.18
CA GLU A 208 16.45 20.35 -4.13
C GLU A 208 16.64 21.29 -5.32
N ARG A 209 15.56 21.89 -5.81
CA ARG A 209 15.63 22.90 -6.88
C ARG A 209 16.34 24.16 -6.45
N ALA A 210 16.09 24.65 -5.23
CA ALA A 210 16.75 25.83 -4.68
C ALA A 210 18.26 25.58 -4.49
N ASP A 211 18.61 24.40 -3.96
CA ASP A 211 20.00 23.98 -3.79
C ASP A 211 20.73 23.87 -5.14
N ALA A 212 20.08 23.25 -6.12
CA ALA A 212 20.63 23.16 -7.48
C ALA A 212 20.79 24.54 -8.14
N GLN A 213 19.82 25.44 -7.94
CA GLN A 213 19.92 26.82 -8.42
C GLN A 213 21.06 27.58 -7.75
N SER A 214 21.21 27.41 -6.42
CA SER A 214 22.32 28.02 -5.67
C SER A 214 23.67 27.54 -6.17
N GLN A 215 23.81 26.23 -6.40
CA GLN A 215 25.03 25.65 -6.94
C GLN A 215 25.32 26.15 -8.37
N LEU A 216 24.28 26.33 -9.17
CA LEU A 216 24.41 26.91 -10.52
C LEU A 216 24.87 28.36 -10.47
N ASP A 217 24.31 29.14 -9.55
CA ASP A 217 24.66 30.54 -9.39
C ASP A 217 26.08 30.69 -8.80
N ASP A 218 26.50 29.77 -7.90
CA ASP A 218 27.88 29.69 -7.40
C ASP A 218 28.85 29.32 -8.53
N ALA A 219 28.53 28.34 -9.34
CA ALA A 219 29.33 27.95 -10.48
C ALA A 219 29.42 29.08 -11.53
N LYS A 220 28.34 29.82 -11.76
CA LYS A 220 28.36 31.00 -12.63
C LYS A 220 29.29 32.08 -12.06
N ARG A 221 29.22 32.36 -10.76
CA ARG A 221 30.11 33.32 -10.11
C ARG A 221 31.56 32.91 -10.25
N GLN A 222 31.89 31.63 -10.02
CA GLN A 222 33.24 31.11 -10.22
C GLN A 222 33.71 31.25 -11.67
N LEU A 223 32.79 31.05 -12.62
CA LEU A 223 33.05 31.26 -14.05
C LEU A 223 33.30 32.73 -14.39
N ASP A 224 32.49 33.63 -13.84
CA ASP A 224 32.65 35.08 -14.07
C ASP A 224 33.93 35.61 -13.39
N ASP A 225 34.23 35.12 -12.18
CA ASP A 225 35.49 35.46 -11.50
C ASP A 225 36.74 34.95 -12.26
N ALA A 226 36.62 33.70 -12.79
CA ALA A 226 37.67 33.15 -13.64
C ALA A 226 37.82 33.93 -14.96
N ALA A 227 36.72 34.32 -15.59
CA ALA A 227 36.71 35.13 -16.79
C ALA A 227 37.29 36.53 -16.52
N ALA A 228 36.95 37.15 -15.40
CA ALA A 228 37.50 38.44 -14.99
C ALA A 228 39.03 38.35 -14.74
N THR A 229 39.46 37.22 -14.09
CA THR A 229 40.87 36.93 -13.86
C THR A 229 41.63 36.74 -15.17
N ILE A 230 41.01 36.02 -16.12
CA ILE A 230 41.53 35.81 -17.45
C ILE A 230 41.66 37.16 -18.18
N ALA A 231 40.60 38.00 -18.16
CA ALA A 231 40.64 39.33 -18.80
C ALA A 231 41.71 40.27 -18.17
N ALA A 232 41.88 40.19 -16.85
CA ALA A 232 42.92 40.92 -16.18
C ALA A 232 44.34 40.43 -16.57
N SER A 233 44.50 39.09 -16.67
CA SER A 233 45.77 38.48 -17.08
C SER A 233 46.11 38.78 -18.54
N GLU A 234 45.08 38.83 -19.41
CA GLU A 234 45.24 39.26 -20.79
C GLU A 234 45.64 40.72 -20.90
N GLN A 235 45.12 41.59 -20.04
CA GLN A 235 45.50 42.99 -19.97
C GLN A 235 46.95 43.15 -19.49
N GLU A 236 47.36 42.40 -18.45
CA GLU A 236 48.74 42.40 -17.98
C GLU A 236 49.72 41.91 -19.05
N LEU A 237 49.31 40.91 -19.83
CA LEU A 237 50.06 40.42 -20.99
C LEU A 237 50.17 41.47 -22.08
N ALA A 238 49.07 42.20 -22.35
CA ALA A 238 49.07 43.28 -23.35
C ALA A 238 49.94 44.46 -22.90
N ASP A 239 49.88 44.83 -21.61
CA ASP A 239 50.74 45.87 -21.02
C ASP A 239 52.20 45.43 -21.01
N GLY A 240 52.49 44.14 -20.72
CA GLY A 240 53.81 43.53 -20.83
C GLY A 240 54.36 43.50 -22.25
N GLN A 241 53.46 43.24 -23.24
CA GLN A 241 53.84 43.37 -24.67
C GLN A 241 54.12 44.80 -25.11
N ALA A 242 53.46 45.79 -24.55
CA ALA A 242 53.74 47.19 -24.76
C ALA A 242 55.06 47.67 -24.19
N ALA A 243 55.48 47.01 -23.07
CA ALA A 243 56.79 47.22 -22.44
C ALA A 243 57.91 46.40 -23.09
N TYR A 244 57.68 45.90 -24.26
CA TYR A 244 58.29 44.71 -24.85
C TYR A 244 59.72 44.83 -25.37
N ASP A 245 60.34 45.89 -25.48
CA ASP A 245 61.70 45.89 -26.09
C ASP A 245 62.82 45.37 -25.18
N SER A 246 62.47 44.92 -23.96
CA SER A 246 63.49 44.44 -23.01
C SER A 246 63.24 43.13 -22.27
N GLY A 247 62.16 42.39 -22.54
CA GLY A 247 61.80 41.25 -21.67
C GLY A 247 61.18 40.04 -22.35
N ALA A 248 61.63 39.58 -23.52
CA ALA A 248 61.07 38.48 -24.29
C ALA A 248 61.03 37.13 -23.49
N SER A 249 61.92 36.91 -22.52
CA SER A 249 61.89 35.70 -21.69
C SER A 249 60.84 35.77 -20.57
N GLU A 250 60.59 36.98 -20.06
CA GLU A 250 59.55 37.19 -19.04
C GLU A 250 58.16 37.11 -19.63
N LEU A 251 57.98 37.65 -20.88
CA LEU A 251 56.72 37.50 -21.61
C LEU A 251 56.41 36.04 -21.94
N ALA A 252 57.40 35.22 -22.27
CA ALA A 252 57.19 33.78 -22.52
C ALA A 252 56.78 33.06 -21.25
N SER A 253 57.36 33.43 -20.08
CA SER A 253 57.03 32.89 -18.77
C SER A 253 55.59 33.30 -18.32
N GLN A 254 55.27 34.60 -18.49
CA GLN A 254 53.93 35.11 -18.19
C GLN A 254 52.84 34.47 -19.10
N ARG A 255 53.18 34.26 -20.36
CA ARG A 255 52.30 33.57 -21.32
C ARG A 255 52.03 32.13 -20.95
N ALA A 256 53.08 31.39 -20.48
CA ALA A 256 52.94 30.01 -20.01
C ALA A 256 52.09 29.94 -18.73
N SER A 257 52.26 30.90 -17.81
CA SER A 257 51.46 30.99 -16.60
C SER A 257 49.98 31.31 -16.85
N ALA A 258 49.70 32.26 -17.78
CA ALA A 258 48.33 32.62 -18.16
C ALA A 258 47.60 31.44 -18.84
N GLN A 259 48.31 30.73 -19.72
CA GLN A 259 47.74 29.54 -20.36
C GLN A 259 47.40 28.41 -19.35
N ALA A 260 48.30 28.19 -18.36
CA ALA A 260 48.05 27.21 -17.31
C ALA A 260 46.82 27.58 -16.45
N GLN A 261 46.61 28.88 -16.18
CA GLN A 261 45.40 29.35 -15.48
C GLN A 261 44.13 29.16 -16.32
N LEU A 262 44.23 29.33 -17.63
CA LEU A 262 43.15 29.08 -18.55
C LEU A 262 42.76 27.58 -18.58
N ASP A 263 43.77 26.74 -18.71
CA ASP A 263 43.58 25.28 -18.71
C ASP A 263 42.99 24.78 -17.37
N ASP A 264 43.38 25.42 -16.26
CA ASP A 264 42.80 25.14 -14.95
C ASP A 264 41.36 25.63 -14.85
N ALA A 265 41.05 26.81 -15.38
CA ALA A 265 39.72 27.36 -15.42
C ALA A 265 38.80 26.50 -16.32
N GLU A 266 39.27 26.05 -17.48
CA GLU A 266 38.54 25.13 -18.36
C GLU A 266 38.22 23.80 -17.69
N ARG A 267 39.18 23.24 -16.92
CA ARG A 267 38.91 22.02 -16.12
C ARG A 267 37.85 22.25 -15.05
N GLN A 268 37.92 23.36 -14.31
CA GLN A 268 36.90 23.70 -13.32
C GLN A 268 35.52 23.93 -13.94
N ILE A 269 35.49 24.56 -15.11
CA ILE A 269 34.25 24.72 -15.88
C ILE A 269 33.67 23.35 -16.31
N ALA A 270 34.52 22.49 -16.85
CA ALA A 270 34.11 21.14 -17.26
C ALA A 270 33.63 20.30 -16.05
N GLU A 271 34.32 20.43 -14.93
CA GLU A 271 33.88 19.79 -13.67
C GLU A 271 32.56 20.36 -13.15
N GLY A 272 32.37 21.69 -13.21
CA GLY A 272 31.10 22.33 -12.83
C GLY A 272 29.94 21.93 -13.74
N GLN A 273 30.19 21.85 -15.04
CA GLN A 273 29.21 21.36 -16.02
C GLN A 273 28.86 19.88 -15.79
N ALA A 274 29.87 19.04 -15.55
CA ALA A 274 29.65 17.65 -15.26
C ALA A 274 28.83 17.44 -13.96
N GLN A 275 29.05 18.27 -12.94
CA GLN A 275 28.25 18.26 -11.71
C GLN A 275 26.79 18.66 -11.96
N LEU A 276 26.58 19.68 -12.79
CA LEU A 276 25.23 20.12 -13.16
C LEU A 276 24.48 19.04 -13.96
N ASP A 277 25.17 18.41 -14.92
CA ASP A 277 24.60 17.31 -15.70
C ASP A 277 24.31 16.09 -14.85
N ALA A 278 25.10 15.82 -13.81
CA ALA A 278 24.85 14.74 -12.85
C ALA A 278 23.64 14.99 -11.94
N GLN A 279 23.31 16.26 -11.69
CA GLN A 279 22.15 16.61 -10.85
C GLN A 279 20.83 16.67 -11.62
N ARG A 280 20.89 16.91 -12.94
CA ARG A 280 19.70 16.98 -13.77
C ARG A 280 18.80 15.73 -13.68
N PRO A 281 19.36 14.50 -13.74
CA PRO A 281 18.56 13.29 -13.54
C PRO A 281 17.86 13.22 -12.19
N GLN A 282 18.48 13.76 -11.11
CA GLN A 282 17.86 13.79 -9.80
C GLN A 282 16.58 14.67 -9.77
N LEU A 283 16.62 15.79 -10.49
CA LEU A 283 15.45 16.65 -10.64
C LEU A 283 14.35 15.99 -11.47
N ASP A 284 14.75 15.30 -12.56
CA ASP A 284 13.83 14.55 -13.41
C ASP A 284 13.21 13.37 -12.64
N ASP A 285 14.01 12.68 -11.83
CA ASP A 285 13.55 11.61 -10.93
C ASP A 285 12.56 12.13 -9.88
N ALA A 286 12.88 13.27 -9.25
CA ALA A 286 11.98 13.89 -8.27
C ALA A 286 10.65 14.33 -8.92
N ALA A 287 10.70 14.88 -10.12
CA ALA A 287 9.51 15.22 -10.89
C ALA A 287 8.68 13.96 -11.23
N GLY A 288 9.37 12.87 -11.62
CA GLY A 288 8.74 11.57 -11.86
C GLY A 288 8.07 10.99 -10.61
N GLN A 289 8.74 11.07 -9.47
CA GLN A 289 8.17 10.66 -8.19
C GLN A 289 6.92 11.46 -7.82
N LEU A 290 6.94 12.76 -8.08
CA LEU A 290 5.78 13.63 -7.85
C LEU A 290 4.60 13.25 -8.75
N GLN A 291 4.85 12.96 -10.03
CA GLN A 291 3.83 12.49 -10.96
C GLN A 291 3.28 11.12 -10.55
N ALA A 292 4.15 10.20 -10.13
CA ALA A 292 3.75 8.88 -9.65
C ALA A 292 2.89 8.97 -8.39
N ALA A 293 3.28 9.79 -7.42
CA ALA A 293 2.49 10.04 -6.21
C ALA A 293 1.11 10.62 -6.54
N ARG A 294 1.07 11.53 -7.52
CA ARG A 294 -0.20 12.12 -8.00
C ARG A 294 -1.11 11.09 -8.68
N ALA A 295 -0.52 10.21 -9.48
CA ALA A 295 -1.26 9.10 -10.11
C ALA A 295 -1.78 8.09 -9.07
N GLN A 296 -0.97 7.75 -8.07
CA GLN A 296 -1.40 6.89 -6.95
C GLN A 296 -2.54 7.51 -6.14
N TRP A 297 -2.45 8.81 -5.87
CA TRP A 297 -3.53 9.53 -5.21
C TRP A 297 -4.82 9.49 -6.02
N GLN A 298 -4.72 9.72 -7.34
CA GLN A 298 -5.87 9.66 -8.24
C GLN A 298 -6.48 8.25 -8.28
N GLN A 299 -5.63 7.21 -8.41
CA GLN A 299 -6.09 5.82 -8.37
C GLN A 299 -6.78 5.47 -7.03
N GLY A 300 -6.23 5.97 -5.92
CA GLY A 300 -6.85 5.81 -4.60
C GLY A 300 -8.21 6.51 -4.50
N ALA A 301 -8.31 7.70 -5.05
CA ALA A 301 -9.58 8.44 -5.11
C ALA A 301 -10.63 7.73 -5.98
N ASP A 302 -10.19 7.20 -7.13
CA ASP A 302 -11.07 6.46 -8.06
C ASP A 302 -11.52 5.12 -7.45
N ALA A 303 -10.61 4.41 -6.77
CA ALA A 303 -10.92 3.16 -6.06
C ALA A 303 -11.90 3.40 -4.91
N LEU A 304 -11.72 4.50 -4.18
CA LEU A 304 -12.64 4.89 -3.11
C LEU A 304 -14.02 5.22 -3.67
N ALA A 305 -14.09 5.94 -4.78
CA ALA A 305 -15.34 6.27 -5.45
C ALA A 305 -16.05 5.00 -5.96
N ALA A 306 -15.28 4.03 -6.47
CA ALA A 306 -15.83 2.74 -6.91
C ALA A 306 -16.36 1.91 -5.72
N ALA A 307 -15.56 1.82 -4.63
CA ALA A 307 -15.97 1.12 -3.42
C ALA A 307 -17.22 1.76 -2.76
N TRP A 308 -17.32 3.08 -2.84
CA TRP A 308 -18.50 3.83 -2.44
C TRP A 308 -19.74 3.40 -3.24
N GLY A 309 -19.62 3.41 -4.57
CA GLY A 309 -20.72 2.98 -5.45
C GLY A 309 -21.12 1.52 -5.27
N ASP A 310 -20.17 0.64 -4.92
CA ASP A 310 -20.45 -0.76 -4.58
C ASP A 310 -21.19 -0.88 -3.26
N TRP A 311 -20.78 -0.12 -2.26
CA TRP A 311 -21.43 -0.09 -0.96
C TRP A 311 -22.86 0.46 -1.07
N GLU A 312 -23.05 1.55 -1.83
CA GLU A 312 -24.37 2.15 -2.07
C GLU A 312 -25.33 1.14 -2.72
N ARG A 313 -24.84 0.39 -3.74
CA ARG A 313 -25.62 -0.70 -4.35
C ARG A 313 -25.96 -1.82 -3.37
N GLN A 314 -24.99 -2.25 -2.55
CA GLN A 314 -25.24 -3.27 -1.53
C GLN A 314 -26.21 -2.80 -0.46
N SER A 315 -26.14 -1.53 -0.09
CA SER A 315 -27.08 -0.89 0.83
C SER A 315 -28.51 -0.89 0.25
N ASP A 316 -28.64 -0.52 -1.02
CA ASP A 316 -29.92 -0.53 -1.74
C ASP A 316 -30.49 -1.95 -1.88
N GLU A 317 -29.63 -2.95 -2.17
CA GLU A 317 -30.03 -4.35 -2.22
C GLU A 317 -30.50 -4.87 -0.85
N LEU A 318 -29.82 -4.45 0.22
CA LEU A 318 -30.20 -4.79 1.59
C LEU A 318 -31.55 -4.16 1.96
N ASP A 319 -31.73 -2.89 1.64
CA ASP A 319 -32.99 -2.17 1.86
C ASP A 319 -34.15 -2.80 1.05
N ALA A 320 -33.89 -3.17 -0.19
CA ALA A 320 -34.84 -3.91 -1.02
C ALA A 320 -35.12 -5.30 -0.44
N GLY A 321 -34.11 -5.94 0.16
CA GLY A 321 -34.23 -7.22 0.88
C GLY A 321 -35.09 -7.08 2.14
N ILE A 322 -34.80 -6.08 2.95
CA ILE A 322 -35.57 -5.75 4.16
C ILE A 322 -37.02 -5.42 3.79
N THR A 323 -37.22 -4.61 2.78
CA THR A 323 -38.56 -4.23 2.30
C THR A 323 -39.37 -5.46 1.84
N ARG A 324 -38.72 -6.38 1.11
CA ARG A 324 -39.34 -7.65 0.67
C ARG A 324 -39.64 -8.56 1.85
N ALA A 325 -38.74 -8.65 2.83
CA ALA A 325 -38.96 -9.43 4.04
C ALA A 325 -40.12 -8.87 4.89
N GLN A 326 -40.18 -7.56 5.03
CA GLN A 326 -41.30 -6.88 5.70
C GLN A 326 -42.62 -7.05 4.97
N ALA A 327 -42.64 -7.04 3.64
CA ALA A 327 -43.83 -7.29 2.85
C ALA A 327 -44.30 -8.76 2.96
N GLY A 328 -43.36 -9.72 3.05
CA GLY A 328 -43.70 -11.15 3.23
C GLY A 328 -44.14 -11.54 4.64
N VAL A 329 -44.06 -10.65 5.59
CA VAL A 329 -44.57 -10.84 6.98
C VAL A 329 -45.96 -10.19 7.15
N ALA A 330 -46.35 -9.35 6.18
CA ALA A 330 -47.68 -8.68 6.19
C ALA A 330 -48.80 -9.47 5.51
N ASP A 331 -48.44 -10.58 4.82
CA ASP A 331 -49.38 -11.63 4.31
C ASP A 331 -49.43 -12.83 5.27
#